data_d54b8f4c9578a2b0205b9d719120d0b8
#
_entry.id   d54b8f4c9578a2b0205b9d719120d0b8
#
_cell.length_a   1.000
_cell.length_b   1.000
_cell.length_c   1.000
_cell.angle_alpha   90.00
_cell.angle_beta   90.00
_cell.angle_gamma   90.00
#
_symmetry.space_group_name_H-M   'P 1'
#
loop_
_entity.id
_entity.type
_entity.pdbx_description
1 polymer ?
#
loop_
_entity_poly.entity_id
_entity_poly.type
_entity_poly.pdbx_seq_one_letter_code
_entity_poly.pdbx_strand_id
1 'polypeptide(L)'
;MRKLSSYIGRYWYGYVFAVASMVTAIALDMLYPKITQKIVDDVILGGQMEILTKLLTGIVLVGIGRSIFGYCKEFTFDFLSSKIGAEMRKDLFNHLQTLSMRYFDDTNTGELMARVKDDVDKIQNALGYVGMLLIEVTIHVVFVLYCMFSLNWKMAFLPVTVMLCCAVVAIIMERKLDKVYEDISEENAVLTTVAEENLAGVRTVKAFAREDYEIKKFLSHNERYYNLNITQSKVLVRYYPLFQFVGKVLPVAITILGGISVMNGNMSLGALVAYVEYSRNCTWPMEMMGWLTNDLSSAVASYKKIKKIYEVKPEIEDSRNVVTLDHVSGNVEFDHVSFKLDGKQILSDISFSVKEGKTLGIMGATGSGKSSIINMLHRFYDTTEGSVRLDGVDIRKISLRQLRRSVAVVLQDVFLFSDTIEENIKMGNRSTMQMDEIKSAAASAQASSFIEKMDEQYETVIGERGVGLSGGQKQRISIARALSKHSPILVMDDSTSALDMETEHEIQKTLNSLKDTTKIIIAHRISAVCHADEIIYLQDGRIAERGTHEELLAKKGLYYDTYMAQYGGYLAS
;
A
#
# COMPACT_ATOMS: atom_id res chain seq x y z
N MET A 1 14.08 -9.80 2.43
CA MET A 1 14.16 -8.41 1.93
C MET A 1 15.46 -8.18 1.17
N ARG A 2 15.42 -7.67 -0.03
CA ARG A 2 16.58 -7.03 -0.62
C ARG A 2 16.84 -5.75 0.18
N LYS A 3 18.05 -5.59 0.78
CA LYS A 3 18.40 -4.34 1.46
C LYS A 3 18.30 -3.19 0.46
N LEU A 4 17.95 -1.98 0.89
CA LEU A 4 17.92 -0.79 0.02
C LEU A 4 19.22 -0.67 -0.80
N SER A 5 20.36 -0.99 -0.17
CA SER A 5 21.66 -1.08 -0.84
C SER A 5 21.71 -2.06 -2.02
N SER A 6 20.88 -3.11 -2.03
CA SER A 6 20.82 -4.07 -3.15
C SER A 6 20.11 -3.50 -4.38
N TYR A 7 19.10 -2.62 -4.19
CA TYR A 7 18.45 -1.92 -5.31
C TYR A 7 19.41 -0.89 -5.90
N ILE A 8 20.06 -0.08 -5.06
CA ILE A 8 21.07 0.91 -5.49
C ILE A 8 22.23 0.19 -6.17
N GLY A 9 22.75 -0.91 -5.57
CA GLY A 9 23.86 -1.69 -6.12
C GLY A 9 23.60 -2.32 -7.48
N ARG A 10 22.33 -2.60 -7.84
CA ARG A 10 21.98 -3.09 -9.18
C ARG A 10 22.14 -2.01 -10.26
N TYR A 11 21.94 -0.75 -9.92
CA TYR A 11 21.97 0.40 -10.83
C TYR A 11 23.12 1.36 -10.55
N TRP A 12 24.17 0.91 -9.85
CA TRP A 12 25.28 1.75 -9.41
C TRP A 12 25.95 2.52 -10.56
N TYR A 13 26.09 1.88 -11.73
CA TYR A 13 26.68 2.50 -12.92
C TYR A 13 25.88 3.72 -13.41
N GLY A 14 24.56 3.67 -13.31
CA GLY A 14 23.70 4.79 -13.67
C GLY A 14 23.85 5.96 -12.70
N TYR A 15 23.94 5.69 -11.40
CA TYR A 15 24.21 6.71 -10.39
C TYR A 15 25.61 7.32 -10.56
N VAL A 16 26.62 6.53 -10.90
CA VAL A 16 27.96 7.03 -11.21
C VAL A 16 27.92 7.95 -12.43
N PHE A 17 27.22 7.57 -13.49
CA PHE A 17 27.05 8.43 -14.68
C PHE A 17 26.32 9.73 -14.34
N ALA A 18 25.26 9.67 -13.55
CA ALA A 18 24.50 10.84 -13.13
C ALA A 18 25.34 11.81 -12.27
N VAL A 19 26.10 11.26 -11.30
CA VAL A 19 27.02 12.07 -10.48
C VAL A 19 28.17 12.65 -11.32
N ALA A 20 28.73 11.90 -12.27
CA ALA A 20 29.75 12.42 -13.18
C ALA A 20 29.19 13.58 -14.04
N SER A 21 27.97 13.43 -14.57
CA SER A 21 27.27 14.49 -15.30
C SER A 21 27.03 15.72 -14.40
N MET A 22 26.62 15.50 -13.15
CA MET A 22 26.43 16.55 -12.15
C MET A 22 27.73 17.31 -11.89
N VAL A 23 28.82 16.61 -11.61
CA VAL A 23 30.15 17.22 -11.39
C VAL A 23 30.58 18.05 -12.58
N THR A 24 30.37 17.53 -13.79
CA THR A 24 30.69 18.24 -15.05
C THR A 24 29.83 19.50 -15.21
N ALA A 25 28.52 19.41 -14.93
CA ALA A 25 27.61 20.56 -15.00
C ALA A 25 28.02 21.66 -14.00
N ILE A 26 28.34 21.29 -12.76
CA ILE A 26 28.81 22.23 -11.72
C ILE A 26 30.17 22.83 -12.10
N ALA A 27 31.10 22.03 -12.61
CA ALA A 27 32.41 22.51 -13.04
C ALA A 27 32.29 23.54 -14.19
N LEU A 28 31.41 23.27 -15.16
CA LEU A 28 31.09 24.22 -16.24
C LEU A 28 30.47 25.51 -15.68
N ASP A 29 29.57 25.42 -14.71
CA ASP A 29 28.94 26.57 -14.07
C ASP A 29 29.99 27.45 -13.37
N MET A 30 31.00 26.84 -12.76
CA MET A 30 32.11 27.56 -12.10
C MET A 30 33.05 28.23 -13.10
N LEU A 31 33.01 27.90 -14.41
CA LEU A 31 33.81 28.61 -15.43
C LEU A 31 33.20 29.96 -15.80
N TYR A 32 31.89 30.13 -15.68
CA TYR A 32 31.21 31.38 -16.05
C TYR A 32 31.81 32.61 -15.33
N PRO A 33 31.97 32.65 -13.98
CA PRO A 33 32.59 33.78 -13.29
C PRO A 33 34.07 34.01 -13.71
N LYS A 34 34.81 32.92 -14.03
CA LYS A 34 36.21 33.04 -14.54
C LYS A 34 36.28 33.68 -15.92
N ILE A 35 35.34 33.35 -16.81
CA ILE A 35 35.26 33.97 -18.13
C ILE A 35 34.90 35.47 -17.97
N THR A 36 33.92 35.77 -17.11
CA THR A 36 33.54 37.16 -16.80
C THR A 36 34.72 37.94 -16.23
N GLN A 37 35.51 37.34 -15.34
CA GLN A 37 36.76 37.94 -14.85
C GLN A 37 37.68 38.37 -15.98
N LYS A 38 37.96 37.45 -16.94
CA LYS A 38 38.82 37.73 -18.11
C LYS A 38 38.24 38.82 -19.01
N ILE A 39 36.94 38.87 -19.20
CA ILE A 39 36.29 39.94 -19.97
C ILE A 39 36.57 41.29 -19.32
N VAL A 40 36.48 41.40 -17.99
CA VAL A 40 36.73 42.65 -17.29
C VAL A 40 38.24 43.03 -17.32
N ASP A 41 39.11 42.08 -16.96
CA ASP A 41 40.54 42.37 -16.79
C ASP A 41 41.26 42.51 -18.15
N ASP A 42 41.02 41.58 -19.11
CA ASP A 42 41.81 41.53 -20.37
C ASP A 42 41.16 42.38 -21.47
N VAL A 43 39.81 42.37 -21.58
CA VAL A 43 39.13 43.08 -22.69
C VAL A 43 38.83 44.51 -22.31
N ILE A 44 38.15 44.74 -21.14
CA ILE A 44 37.69 46.10 -20.80
C ILE A 44 38.85 46.96 -20.30
N LEU A 45 39.68 46.44 -19.37
CA LEU A 45 40.80 47.17 -18.82
C LEU A 45 42.07 47.04 -19.67
N GLY A 46 42.32 45.84 -20.26
CA GLY A 46 43.50 45.57 -21.08
C GLY A 46 43.36 45.95 -22.54
N GLY A 47 42.16 46.30 -23.05
CA GLY A 47 41.91 46.73 -24.42
C GLY A 47 41.99 45.63 -25.47
N GLN A 48 42.05 44.34 -25.07
CA GLN A 48 42.25 43.19 -26.00
C GLN A 48 40.93 42.76 -26.63
N MET A 49 40.36 43.57 -27.51
CA MET A 49 39.07 43.27 -28.17
C MET A 49 39.08 41.99 -29.00
N GLU A 50 40.24 41.51 -29.48
CA GLU A 50 40.37 40.31 -30.29
C GLU A 50 39.93 39.03 -29.58
N ILE A 51 40.05 38.97 -28.24
CA ILE A 51 39.67 37.79 -27.47
C ILE A 51 38.20 37.79 -27.05
N LEU A 52 37.48 38.93 -27.19
CA LEU A 52 36.10 39.10 -26.77
C LEU A 52 35.19 38.05 -27.42
N THR A 53 35.27 37.86 -28.75
CA THR A 53 34.45 36.88 -29.47
C THR A 53 34.69 35.47 -28.94
N LYS A 54 35.95 35.10 -28.66
CA LYS A 54 36.28 33.77 -28.10
C LYS A 54 35.69 33.59 -26.71
N LEU A 55 35.73 34.59 -25.87
CA LEU A 55 35.19 34.54 -24.50
C LEU A 55 33.64 34.45 -24.53
N LEU A 56 32.99 35.24 -25.39
CA LEU A 56 31.53 35.17 -25.58
C LEU A 56 31.08 33.79 -26.13
N THR A 57 31.79 33.28 -27.12
CA THR A 57 31.57 31.91 -27.61
C THR A 57 31.77 30.88 -26.51
N GLY A 58 32.78 31.08 -25.64
CA GLY A 58 33.04 30.26 -24.48
C GLY A 58 31.84 30.25 -23.49
N ILE A 59 31.21 31.38 -23.20
CA ILE A 59 30.02 31.50 -22.35
C ILE A 59 28.87 30.68 -22.95
N VAL A 60 28.64 30.81 -24.27
CA VAL A 60 27.57 30.04 -24.97
C VAL A 60 27.83 28.55 -24.88
N LEU A 61 29.05 28.08 -25.16
CA LEU A 61 29.43 26.67 -25.06
C LEU A 61 29.32 26.13 -23.64
N VAL A 62 29.71 26.89 -22.63
CA VAL A 62 29.54 26.56 -21.20
C VAL A 62 28.05 26.41 -20.88
N GLY A 63 27.21 27.35 -21.33
CA GLY A 63 25.76 27.29 -21.12
C GLY A 63 25.11 26.06 -21.76
N ILE A 64 25.48 25.74 -23.02
CA ILE A 64 25.00 24.54 -23.72
C ILE A 64 25.47 23.27 -23.00
N GLY A 65 26.76 23.19 -22.66
CA GLY A 65 27.33 22.05 -21.94
C GLY A 65 26.65 21.80 -20.59
N ARG A 66 26.48 22.89 -19.79
CA ARG A 66 25.75 22.84 -18.53
C ARG A 66 24.33 22.30 -18.69
N SER A 67 23.61 22.77 -19.72
CA SER A 67 22.22 22.33 -19.99
C SER A 67 22.16 20.85 -20.36
N ILE A 68 23.07 20.37 -21.20
CA ILE A 68 23.15 18.96 -21.61
C ILE A 68 23.45 18.06 -20.40
N PHE A 69 24.50 18.38 -19.64
CA PHE A 69 24.87 17.58 -18.47
C PHE A 69 23.87 17.72 -17.34
N GLY A 70 23.22 18.88 -17.17
CA GLY A 70 22.09 19.09 -16.27
C GLY A 70 20.91 18.18 -16.61
N TYR A 71 20.52 18.13 -17.87
CA TYR A 71 19.49 17.21 -18.34
C TYR A 71 19.86 15.74 -18.10
N CYS A 72 21.10 15.34 -18.45
CA CYS A 72 21.57 13.98 -18.23
C CYS A 72 21.49 13.56 -16.75
N LYS A 73 21.92 14.44 -15.82
CA LYS A 73 21.83 14.14 -14.38
C LYS A 73 20.40 13.96 -13.91
N GLU A 74 19.52 14.94 -14.21
CA GLU A 74 18.12 14.92 -13.77
C GLU A 74 17.38 13.71 -14.34
N PHE A 75 17.43 13.53 -15.65
CA PHE A 75 16.79 12.39 -16.31
C PHE A 75 17.25 11.05 -15.72
N THR A 76 18.56 10.90 -15.48
CA THR A 76 19.11 9.63 -14.98
C THR A 76 18.67 9.36 -13.55
N PHE A 77 18.73 10.36 -12.67
CA PHE A 77 18.25 10.21 -11.27
C PHE A 77 16.77 9.86 -11.23
N ASP A 78 15.93 10.57 -11.99
CA ASP A 78 14.48 10.33 -12.01
C ASP A 78 14.14 8.96 -12.63
N PHE A 79 14.79 8.59 -13.71
CA PHE A 79 14.62 7.28 -14.32
C PHE A 79 14.98 6.13 -13.37
N LEU A 80 16.14 6.23 -12.70
CA LEU A 80 16.60 5.19 -11.78
C LEU A 80 15.70 5.10 -10.53
N SER A 81 15.34 6.23 -9.96
CA SER A 81 14.47 6.26 -8.78
C SER A 81 13.09 5.69 -9.08
N SER A 82 12.51 6.05 -10.24
CA SER A 82 11.22 5.52 -10.70
C SER A 82 11.27 4.01 -10.92
N LYS A 83 12.36 3.50 -11.50
CA LYS A 83 12.56 2.07 -11.70
C LYS A 83 12.71 1.32 -10.37
N ILE A 84 13.49 1.86 -9.44
CA ILE A 84 13.63 1.30 -8.08
C ILE A 84 12.29 1.33 -7.35
N GLY A 85 11.54 2.44 -7.41
CA GLY A 85 10.22 2.55 -6.82
C GLY A 85 9.24 1.49 -7.34
N ALA A 86 9.24 1.27 -8.66
CA ALA A 86 8.41 0.21 -9.27
C ALA A 86 8.82 -1.21 -8.81
N GLU A 87 10.14 -1.49 -8.75
CA GLU A 87 10.62 -2.78 -8.21
C GLU A 87 10.27 -2.95 -6.73
N MET A 88 10.40 -1.90 -5.91
CA MET A 88 10.04 -1.95 -4.49
C MET A 88 8.54 -2.21 -4.29
N ARG A 89 7.66 -1.54 -5.05
CA ARG A 89 6.21 -1.78 -5.01
C ARG A 89 5.88 -3.23 -5.37
N LYS A 90 6.47 -3.73 -6.47
CA LYS A 90 6.31 -5.12 -6.89
C LYS A 90 6.75 -6.11 -5.82
N ASP A 91 7.95 -5.93 -5.28
CA ASP A 91 8.51 -6.84 -4.27
C ASP A 91 7.69 -6.79 -2.97
N LEU A 92 7.24 -5.59 -2.55
CA LEU A 92 6.39 -5.40 -1.37
C LEU A 92 5.03 -6.05 -1.55
N PHE A 93 4.38 -5.82 -2.69
CA PHE A 93 3.09 -6.43 -3.00
C PHE A 93 3.18 -7.95 -3.07
N ASN A 94 4.22 -8.49 -3.73
CA ASN A 94 4.46 -9.92 -3.75
C ASN A 94 4.64 -10.50 -2.33
N HIS A 95 5.39 -9.81 -1.47
CA HIS A 95 5.58 -10.25 -0.09
C HIS A 95 4.27 -10.24 0.69
N LEU A 96 3.47 -9.17 0.58
CA LEU A 96 2.14 -9.09 1.21
C LEU A 96 1.26 -10.28 0.80
N GLN A 97 1.28 -10.69 -0.49
CA GLN A 97 0.49 -11.85 -0.96
C GLN A 97 0.96 -13.20 -0.37
N THR A 98 2.14 -13.28 0.23
CA THR A 98 2.62 -14.49 0.90
C THR A 98 2.26 -14.55 2.38
N LEU A 99 1.83 -13.43 2.98
CA LEU A 99 1.53 -13.38 4.41
C LEU A 99 0.25 -14.15 4.76
N SER A 100 0.20 -14.65 6.00
CA SER A 100 -0.94 -15.40 6.53
C SER A 100 -2.13 -14.49 6.82
N MET A 101 -3.35 -15.06 6.84
CA MET A 101 -4.60 -14.31 7.11
C MET A 101 -4.53 -13.54 8.44
N ARG A 102 -3.92 -14.10 9.47
CA ARG A 102 -3.72 -13.43 10.77
C ARG A 102 -3.13 -12.03 10.64
N TYR A 103 -2.15 -11.85 9.75
CA TYR A 103 -1.57 -10.54 9.51
C TYR A 103 -2.59 -9.52 8.97
N PHE A 104 -3.50 -9.97 8.11
CA PHE A 104 -4.55 -9.12 7.53
C PHE A 104 -5.70 -8.86 8.50
N ASP A 105 -5.96 -9.78 9.44
CA ASP A 105 -6.97 -9.58 10.49
C ASP A 105 -6.52 -8.49 11.47
N ASP A 106 -5.20 -8.42 11.76
CA ASP A 106 -4.60 -7.46 12.69
C ASP A 106 -4.26 -6.11 12.03
N THR A 107 -4.28 -6.03 10.69
CA THR A 107 -3.77 -4.86 9.95
C THR A 107 -4.85 -4.25 9.04
N ASN A 108 -5.03 -2.94 9.14
CA ASN A 108 -5.98 -2.23 8.28
C ASN A 108 -5.47 -2.18 6.83
N THR A 109 -6.35 -2.54 5.88
CA THR A 109 -6.03 -2.53 4.43
C THR A 109 -5.60 -1.13 3.95
N GLY A 110 -6.20 -0.05 4.47
CA GLY A 110 -5.81 1.33 4.16
C GLY A 110 -4.38 1.64 4.59
N GLU A 111 -3.95 1.11 5.74
CA GLU A 111 -2.56 1.23 6.17
C GLU A 111 -1.61 0.52 5.20
N LEU A 112 -1.92 -0.70 4.78
CA LEU A 112 -1.11 -1.45 3.81
C LEU A 112 -1.01 -0.71 2.47
N MET A 113 -2.11 -0.12 2.00
CA MET A 113 -2.11 0.69 0.78
C MET A 113 -1.22 1.92 0.91
N ALA A 114 -1.25 2.62 2.06
CA ALA A 114 -0.34 3.73 2.34
C ALA A 114 1.14 3.28 2.33
N ARG A 115 1.46 2.06 2.80
CA ARG A 115 2.83 1.51 2.72
C ARG A 115 3.27 1.26 1.28
N VAL A 116 2.37 0.65 0.45
CA VAL A 116 2.69 0.30 -0.95
C VAL A 116 2.81 1.54 -1.83
N LYS A 117 2.03 2.58 -1.57
CA LYS A 117 1.98 3.82 -2.34
C LYS A 117 2.88 4.88 -1.70
N ASP A 118 2.42 5.49 -0.61
CA ASP A 118 2.97 6.73 -0.08
C ASP A 118 4.37 6.56 0.52
N ASP A 119 4.61 5.48 1.27
CA ASP A 119 5.93 5.23 1.87
C ASP A 119 6.96 4.85 0.81
N VAL A 120 6.57 4.10 -0.24
CA VAL A 120 7.48 3.81 -1.37
C VAL A 120 7.75 5.08 -2.16
N ASP A 121 6.77 5.97 -2.37
CA ASP A 121 6.95 7.25 -3.06
C ASP A 121 7.96 8.16 -2.33
N LYS A 122 7.89 8.21 -1.00
CA LYS A 122 8.87 8.96 -0.19
C LYS A 122 10.29 8.42 -0.34
N ILE A 123 10.46 7.10 -0.37
CA ILE A 123 11.79 6.48 -0.59
C ILE A 123 12.24 6.73 -2.03
N GLN A 124 11.35 6.60 -3.01
CA GLN A 124 11.65 6.89 -4.41
C GLN A 124 12.12 8.33 -4.57
N ASN A 125 11.42 9.31 -3.99
CA ASN A 125 11.79 10.73 -4.01
C ASN A 125 13.15 10.97 -3.34
N ALA A 126 13.41 10.30 -2.21
CA ALA A 126 14.71 10.37 -1.54
C ALA A 126 15.87 9.79 -2.34
N LEU A 127 15.64 8.78 -3.17
CA LEU A 127 16.66 8.21 -4.08
C LEU A 127 16.78 8.98 -5.40
N GLY A 128 15.77 9.73 -5.78
CA GLY A 128 15.73 10.58 -6.96
C GLY A 128 16.09 12.02 -6.64
N TYR A 129 15.09 12.87 -6.66
CA TYR A 129 15.24 14.32 -6.59
C TYR A 129 15.92 14.80 -5.30
N VAL A 130 15.50 14.35 -4.13
CA VAL A 130 16.07 14.76 -2.84
C VAL A 130 17.53 14.31 -2.70
N GLY A 131 17.81 13.04 -3.05
CA GLY A 131 19.17 12.49 -3.02
C GLY A 131 20.09 13.18 -4.02
N MET A 132 19.59 13.47 -5.22
CA MET A 132 20.29 14.25 -6.23
C MET A 132 20.65 15.64 -5.68
N LEU A 133 19.67 16.37 -5.13
CA LEU A 133 19.91 17.72 -4.59
C LEU A 133 20.89 17.71 -3.42
N LEU A 134 20.82 16.72 -2.53
CA LEU A 134 21.76 16.62 -1.41
C LEU A 134 23.21 16.46 -1.89
N ILE A 135 23.43 15.59 -2.88
CA ILE A 135 24.75 15.40 -3.50
C ILE A 135 25.16 16.68 -4.25
N GLU A 136 24.25 17.28 -5.01
CA GLU A 136 24.49 18.50 -5.77
C GLU A 136 24.89 19.68 -4.87
N VAL A 137 24.13 19.96 -3.83
CA VAL A 137 24.42 21.01 -2.86
C VAL A 137 25.80 20.82 -2.22
N THR A 138 26.11 19.58 -1.83
CA THR A 138 27.40 19.26 -1.22
C THR A 138 28.56 19.53 -2.18
N ILE A 139 28.47 19.02 -3.41
CA ILE A 139 29.51 19.20 -4.45
C ILE A 139 29.59 20.67 -4.83
N HIS A 140 28.47 21.35 -5.03
CA HIS A 140 28.40 22.75 -5.39
C HIS A 140 29.10 23.65 -4.37
N VAL A 141 28.83 23.47 -3.07
CA VAL A 141 29.50 24.21 -1.98
C VAL A 141 31.02 24.02 -2.01
N VAL A 142 31.48 22.77 -2.19
CA VAL A 142 32.91 22.46 -2.27
C VAL A 142 33.56 23.17 -3.46
N PHE A 143 32.94 23.14 -4.64
CA PHE A 143 33.48 23.81 -5.83
C PHE A 143 33.48 25.33 -5.69
N VAL A 144 32.40 25.94 -5.20
CA VAL A 144 32.32 27.37 -5.00
C VAL A 144 33.40 27.84 -4.00
N LEU A 145 33.50 27.18 -2.85
CA LEU A 145 34.54 27.53 -1.86
C LEU A 145 35.94 27.34 -2.44
N TYR A 146 36.20 26.23 -3.16
CA TYR A 146 37.49 26.05 -3.83
C TYR A 146 37.84 27.24 -4.77
N CYS A 147 36.88 27.66 -5.60
CA CYS A 147 37.06 28.79 -6.50
C CYS A 147 37.30 30.11 -5.75
N MET A 148 36.58 30.36 -4.64
CA MET A 148 36.74 31.55 -3.82
C MET A 148 38.09 31.57 -3.10
N PHE A 149 38.52 30.45 -2.52
CA PHE A 149 39.84 30.33 -1.89
C PHE A 149 40.98 30.51 -2.90
N SER A 150 40.82 30.04 -4.15
CA SER A 150 41.81 30.18 -5.20
C SER A 150 41.98 31.63 -5.68
N LEU A 151 40.93 32.46 -5.59
CA LEU A 151 40.97 33.86 -5.97
C LEU A 151 41.55 34.74 -4.86
N ASN A 152 41.06 34.61 -3.64
CA ASN A 152 41.55 35.35 -2.47
C ASN A 152 41.22 34.61 -1.17
N TRP A 153 42.23 33.93 -0.59
CA TRP A 153 42.03 33.09 0.59
C TRP A 153 41.57 33.90 1.83
N LYS A 154 41.99 35.14 1.98
CA LYS A 154 41.58 35.98 3.11
C LYS A 154 40.12 36.36 3.05
N MET A 155 39.61 36.69 1.88
CA MET A 155 38.19 37.02 1.69
C MET A 155 37.29 35.79 1.77
N ALA A 156 37.80 34.59 1.48
CA ALA A 156 37.02 33.36 1.50
C ALA A 156 36.50 32.97 2.90
N PHE A 157 37.12 33.48 3.96
CA PHE A 157 36.61 33.28 5.33
C PHE A 157 35.27 33.97 5.58
N LEU A 158 34.96 35.07 4.89
CA LEU A 158 33.68 35.76 5.07
C LEU A 158 32.48 34.89 4.66
N PRO A 159 32.37 34.34 3.43
CA PRO A 159 31.26 33.45 3.08
C PRO A 159 31.25 32.18 3.93
N VAL A 160 32.39 31.59 4.29
CA VAL A 160 32.44 30.42 5.17
C VAL A 160 31.80 30.72 6.53
N THR A 161 32.18 31.86 7.15
CA THR A 161 31.59 32.26 8.44
C THR A 161 30.09 32.49 8.33
N VAL A 162 29.64 33.14 7.26
CA VAL A 162 28.23 33.38 6.99
C VAL A 162 27.49 32.07 6.79
N MET A 163 28.03 31.09 6.03
CA MET A 163 27.46 29.78 5.84
C MET A 163 27.30 29.03 7.15
N LEU A 164 28.32 29.05 8.02
CA LEU A 164 28.23 28.41 9.34
C LEU A 164 27.16 29.06 10.23
N CYS A 165 27.07 30.40 10.24
CA CYS A 165 25.99 31.10 10.95
C CYS A 165 24.59 30.69 10.41
N CYS A 166 24.42 30.65 9.09
CA CYS A 166 23.19 30.23 8.47
C CYS A 166 22.86 28.78 8.82
N ALA A 167 23.83 27.86 8.82
CA ALA A 167 23.62 26.45 9.21
C ALA A 167 23.12 26.35 10.68
N VAL A 168 23.70 27.13 11.60
CA VAL A 168 23.22 27.15 13.00
C VAL A 168 21.78 27.67 13.08
N VAL A 169 21.44 28.73 12.36
CA VAL A 169 20.07 29.27 12.33
C VAL A 169 19.12 28.27 11.71
N ALA A 170 19.52 27.54 10.66
CA ALA A 170 18.74 26.50 10.04
C ALA A 170 18.43 25.36 11.01
N ILE A 171 19.40 24.86 11.76
CA ILE A 171 19.22 23.81 12.78
C ILE A 171 18.25 24.29 13.88
N ILE A 172 18.34 25.56 14.32
CA ILE A 172 17.42 26.10 15.32
C ILE A 172 16.00 26.19 14.77
N MET A 173 15.84 26.60 13.53
CA MET A 173 14.54 26.65 12.84
C MET A 173 13.93 25.26 12.72
N GLU A 174 14.71 24.28 12.24
CA GLU A 174 14.30 22.89 12.07
C GLU A 174 13.76 22.30 13.37
N ARG A 175 14.50 22.38 14.46
CA ARG A 175 14.04 21.88 15.76
C ARG A 175 12.73 22.49 16.24
N LYS A 176 12.42 23.72 15.83
CA LYS A 176 11.13 24.35 16.15
C LYS A 176 10.02 23.89 15.22
N LEU A 177 10.34 23.62 13.96
CA LEU A 177 9.40 23.14 12.97
C LEU A 177 9.03 21.68 13.21
N ASP A 178 9.97 20.84 13.63
CA ASP A 178 9.75 19.40 13.87
C ASP A 178 8.52 19.14 14.75
N LYS A 179 8.45 19.82 15.91
CA LYS A 179 7.32 19.68 16.80
C LYS A 179 6.00 20.16 16.18
N VAL A 180 6.04 21.28 15.46
CA VAL A 180 4.85 21.83 14.81
C VAL A 180 4.38 20.92 13.66
N TYR A 181 5.30 20.29 12.92
CA TYR A 181 4.97 19.31 11.89
C TYR A 181 4.35 18.04 12.47
N GLU A 182 4.84 17.58 13.63
CA GLU A 182 4.26 16.45 14.35
C GLU A 182 2.82 16.75 14.76
N ASP A 183 2.58 17.91 15.41
CA ASP A 183 1.24 18.37 15.82
C ASP A 183 0.29 18.52 14.60
N ILE A 184 0.78 19.08 13.48
CA ILE A 184 0.02 19.20 12.21
C ILE A 184 -0.35 17.81 11.67
N SER A 185 0.59 16.88 11.68
CA SER A 185 0.38 15.52 11.16
C SER A 185 -0.64 14.76 12.00
N GLU A 186 -0.58 14.88 13.33
CA GLU A 186 -1.55 14.27 14.23
C GLU A 186 -2.96 14.84 14.02
N GLU A 187 -3.09 16.18 13.98
CA GLU A 187 -4.39 16.81 13.79
C GLU A 187 -4.97 16.52 12.40
N ASN A 188 -4.12 16.47 11.38
CA ASN A 188 -4.56 16.08 10.03
C ASN A 188 -5.08 14.63 9.98
N ALA A 189 -4.47 13.71 10.72
CA ALA A 189 -4.95 12.34 10.84
C ALA A 189 -6.34 12.29 11.48
N VAL A 190 -6.56 13.04 12.58
CA VAL A 190 -7.87 13.15 13.24
C VAL A 190 -8.90 13.77 12.30
N LEU A 191 -8.56 14.86 11.63
CA LEU A 191 -9.45 15.55 10.67
C LEU A 191 -9.88 14.62 9.53
N THR A 192 -8.92 13.87 8.98
CA THR A 192 -9.17 12.87 7.93
C THR A 192 -10.10 11.77 8.41
N THR A 193 -9.85 11.22 9.62
CA THR A 193 -10.70 10.19 10.22
C THR A 193 -12.13 10.69 10.42
N VAL A 194 -12.31 11.92 10.94
CA VAL A 194 -13.64 12.53 11.11
C VAL A 194 -14.35 12.68 9.76
N ALA A 195 -13.64 13.08 8.72
CA ALA A 195 -14.22 13.20 7.38
C ALA A 195 -14.60 11.83 6.79
N GLU A 196 -13.72 10.84 6.89
CA GLU A 196 -13.96 9.48 6.39
C GLU A 196 -15.15 8.81 7.09
N GLU A 197 -15.23 8.89 8.43
CA GLU A 197 -16.37 8.36 9.21
C GLU A 197 -17.68 9.01 8.78
N ASN A 198 -17.70 10.33 8.62
CA ASN A 198 -18.89 11.06 8.22
C ASN A 198 -19.35 10.75 6.80
N LEU A 199 -18.40 10.63 5.86
CA LEU A 199 -18.71 10.29 4.47
C LEU A 199 -19.16 8.83 4.34
N ALA A 200 -18.51 7.91 5.03
CA ALA A 200 -18.91 6.51 5.07
C ALA A 200 -20.29 6.32 5.74
N GLY A 201 -20.52 7.05 6.83
CA GLY A 201 -21.76 7.03 7.62
C GLY A 201 -22.82 8.05 7.20
N VAL A 202 -22.72 8.70 6.03
CA VAL A 202 -23.57 9.83 5.65
C VAL A 202 -25.07 9.50 5.69
N ARG A 203 -25.47 8.27 5.37
CA ARG A 203 -26.87 7.82 5.46
C ARG A 203 -27.37 7.86 6.91
N THR A 204 -26.54 7.44 7.84
CA THR A 204 -26.85 7.48 9.29
C THR A 204 -26.95 8.91 9.78
N VAL A 205 -25.98 9.77 9.41
CA VAL A 205 -26.00 11.18 9.79
C VAL A 205 -27.30 11.84 9.31
N LYS A 206 -27.71 11.60 8.05
CA LYS A 206 -28.95 12.12 7.46
C LYS A 206 -30.20 11.51 8.10
N ALA A 207 -30.20 10.21 8.38
CA ALA A 207 -31.34 9.54 9.01
C ALA A 207 -31.64 10.07 10.43
N PHE A 208 -30.62 10.52 11.14
CA PHE A 208 -30.75 11.08 12.49
C PHE A 208 -30.72 12.63 12.52
N ALA A 209 -30.71 13.29 11.36
CA ALA A 209 -30.63 14.76 11.22
C ALA A 209 -29.50 15.38 12.08
N ARG A 210 -28.30 14.80 11.99
CA ARG A 210 -27.13 15.22 12.78
C ARG A 210 -26.08 15.99 11.96
N GLU A 211 -26.43 16.50 10.79
CA GLU A 211 -25.51 17.24 9.93
C GLU A 211 -24.83 18.41 10.64
N ASP A 212 -25.60 19.23 11.36
CA ASP A 212 -25.05 20.39 12.08
C ASP A 212 -24.06 20.01 13.19
N TYR A 213 -24.28 18.87 13.84
CA TYR A 213 -23.37 18.36 14.88
C TYR A 213 -22.05 17.91 14.25
N GLU A 214 -22.12 17.13 13.18
CA GLU A 214 -20.93 16.61 12.50
C GLU A 214 -20.14 17.73 11.80
N ILE A 215 -20.83 18.71 11.20
CA ILE A 215 -20.18 19.92 10.68
C ILE A 215 -19.43 20.66 11.76
N LYS A 216 -20.02 20.87 12.94
CA LYS A 216 -19.35 21.55 14.05
C LYS A 216 -18.14 20.75 14.55
N LYS A 217 -18.25 19.42 14.65
CA LYS A 217 -17.14 18.52 15.01
C LYS A 217 -15.98 18.68 14.01
N PHE A 218 -16.26 18.59 12.71
CA PHE A 218 -15.26 18.77 11.67
C PHE A 218 -14.62 20.17 11.71
N LEU A 219 -15.42 21.22 11.82
CA LEU A 219 -14.94 22.60 11.88
C LEU A 219 -14.03 22.85 13.09
N SER A 220 -14.28 22.24 14.23
CA SER A 220 -13.41 22.39 15.43
C SER A 220 -12.00 21.83 15.19
N HIS A 221 -11.88 20.68 14.52
CA HIS A 221 -10.60 20.10 14.15
C HIS A 221 -9.93 20.88 13.00
N ASN A 222 -10.72 21.35 12.03
CA ASN A 222 -10.22 22.18 10.96
C ASN A 222 -9.66 23.54 11.46
N GLU A 223 -10.30 24.15 12.45
CA GLU A 223 -9.78 25.38 13.10
C GLU A 223 -8.46 25.09 13.83
N ARG A 224 -8.34 23.97 14.52
CA ARG A 224 -7.10 23.58 15.18
C ARG A 224 -5.99 23.32 14.16
N TYR A 225 -6.28 22.59 13.09
CA TYR A 225 -5.37 22.38 11.96
C TYR A 225 -4.92 23.71 11.34
N TYR A 226 -5.86 24.65 11.10
CA TYR A 226 -5.56 25.99 10.62
C TYR A 226 -4.60 26.74 11.57
N ASN A 227 -4.87 26.72 12.88
CA ASN A 227 -4.04 27.42 13.87
C ASN A 227 -2.62 26.83 13.96
N LEU A 228 -2.46 25.52 13.81
CA LEU A 228 -1.16 24.86 13.72
C LEU A 228 -0.39 25.30 12.46
N ASN A 229 -1.05 25.37 11.31
CA ASN A 229 -0.44 25.90 10.06
C ASN A 229 -0.05 27.39 10.18
N ILE A 230 -0.86 28.19 10.88
CA ILE A 230 -0.48 29.57 11.20
C ILE A 230 0.75 29.62 12.11
N THR A 231 0.86 28.70 13.06
CA THR A 231 2.03 28.59 13.94
C THR A 231 3.28 28.21 13.14
N GLN A 232 3.19 27.26 12.21
CA GLN A 232 4.24 26.92 11.26
C GLN A 232 4.66 28.15 10.45
N SER A 233 3.68 28.86 9.87
CA SER A 233 3.92 30.07 9.08
C SER A 233 4.64 31.16 9.91
N LYS A 234 4.28 31.34 11.18
CA LYS A 234 4.96 32.29 12.08
C LYS A 234 6.43 31.92 12.29
N VAL A 235 6.75 30.64 12.40
CA VAL A 235 8.15 30.19 12.48
C VAL A 235 8.87 30.49 11.17
N LEU A 236 8.30 30.12 10.02
CA LEU A 236 8.92 30.36 8.71
C LEU A 236 9.13 31.85 8.44
N VAL A 237 8.13 32.69 8.66
CA VAL A 237 8.23 34.14 8.47
C VAL A 237 9.28 34.78 9.37
N ARG A 238 9.59 34.21 10.53
CA ARG A 238 10.64 34.72 11.41
C ARG A 238 12.05 34.39 10.92
N TYR A 239 12.26 33.21 10.36
CA TYR A 239 13.60 32.73 10.01
C TYR A 239 13.92 32.86 8.52
N TYR A 240 12.99 32.65 7.62
CA TYR A 240 13.20 32.68 6.17
C TYR A 240 13.73 34.04 5.66
N PRO A 241 13.18 35.19 6.10
CA PRO A 241 13.73 36.49 5.72
C PRO A 241 15.16 36.71 6.16
N LEU A 242 15.62 36.08 7.26
CA LEU A 242 17.01 36.16 7.69
C LEU A 242 17.96 35.54 6.67
N PHE A 243 17.62 34.34 6.15
CA PHE A 243 18.42 33.70 5.10
C PHE A 243 18.47 34.55 3.84
N GLN A 244 17.33 35.09 3.41
CA GLN A 244 17.28 35.98 2.25
C GLN A 244 18.06 37.26 2.46
N PHE A 245 17.97 37.86 3.65
CA PHE A 245 18.73 39.07 4.00
C PHE A 245 20.22 38.78 3.95
N VAL A 246 20.68 37.73 4.61
CA VAL A 246 22.10 37.36 4.63
C VAL A 246 22.59 37.06 3.21
N GLY A 247 21.80 36.32 2.42
CA GLY A 247 22.11 36.02 1.02
C GLY A 247 22.27 37.28 0.14
N LYS A 248 21.51 38.36 0.42
CA LYS A 248 21.61 39.65 -0.29
C LYS A 248 22.71 40.55 0.25
N VAL A 249 22.96 40.51 1.56
CA VAL A 249 24.00 41.35 2.21
C VAL A 249 25.40 40.80 1.93
N LEU A 250 25.57 39.48 1.79
CA LEU A 250 26.87 38.88 1.52
C LEU A 250 27.53 39.40 0.25
N PRO A 251 26.89 39.46 -0.94
CA PRO A 251 27.47 40.08 -2.13
C PRO A 251 27.81 41.56 -1.94
N VAL A 252 27.00 42.32 -1.18
CA VAL A 252 27.26 43.73 -0.87
C VAL A 252 28.50 43.87 0.00
N ALA A 253 28.63 43.10 1.07
CA ALA A 253 29.79 43.10 1.94
C ALA A 253 31.07 42.71 1.16
N ILE A 254 30.98 41.71 0.30
CA ILE A 254 32.06 41.29 -0.60
C ILE A 254 32.44 42.43 -1.56
N THR A 255 31.46 43.15 -2.12
CA THR A 255 31.71 44.28 -3.02
C THR A 255 32.46 45.39 -2.30
N ILE A 256 32.10 45.72 -1.07
CA ILE A 256 32.75 46.76 -0.27
C ILE A 256 34.19 46.32 0.08
N LEU A 257 34.36 45.17 0.72
CA LEU A 257 35.67 44.67 1.16
C LEU A 257 36.60 44.37 -0.01
N GLY A 258 36.04 43.78 -1.07
CA GLY A 258 36.78 43.52 -2.29
C GLY A 258 37.13 44.77 -3.07
N GLY A 259 36.27 45.80 -3.08
CA GLY A 259 36.55 47.11 -3.63
C GLY A 259 37.74 47.79 -2.93
N ILE A 260 37.78 47.72 -1.59
CA ILE A 260 38.94 48.19 -0.80
C ILE A 260 40.20 47.37 -1.18
N SER A 261 40.07 46.06 -1.39
CA SER A 261 41.18 45.20 -1.80
C SER A 261 41.68 45.52 -3.22
N VAL A 262 40.81 45.92 -4.12
CA VAL A 262 41.16 46.38 -5.48
C VAL A 262 41.89 47.74 -5.40
N MET A 263 41.38 48.68 -4.62
CA MET A 263 42.05 49.97 -4.45
C MET A 263 43.45 49.83 -3.85
N ASN A 264 43.66 48.83 -2.99
CA ASN A 264 44.96 48.53 -2.39
C ASN A 264 45.88 47.69 -3.31
N GLY A 265 45.45 47.37 -4.52
CA GLY A 265 46.24 46.59 -5.48
C GLY A 265 46.36 45.09 -5.17
N ASN A 266 45.57 44.54 -4.20
CA ASN A 266 45.62 43.15 -3.77
C ASN A 266 44.69 42.23 -4.57
N MET A 267 43.86 42.78 -5.44
CA MET A 267 42.89 42.03 -6.28
C MET A 267 42.61 42.82 -7.56
N SER A 268 42.39 42.11 -8.69
CA SER A 268 41.91 42.75 -9.93
C SER A 268 40.43 43.07 -9.86
N LEU A 269 39.96 44.02 -10.67
CA LEU A 269 38.53 44.34 -10.77
C LEU A 269 37.73 43.17 -11.29
N GLY A 270 38.24 42.44 -12.28
CA GLY A 270 37.60 41.24 -12.80
C GLY A 270 37.52 40.11 -11.75
N ALA A 271 38.56 39.97 -10.89
CA ALA A 271 38.50 39.00 -9.80
C ALA A 271 37.41 39.35 -8.79
N LEU A 272 37.19 40.67 -8.50
CA LEU A 272 36.09 41.11 -7.64
C LEU A 272 34.72 40.73 -8.24
N VAL A 273 34.53 40.98 -9.55
CA VAL A 273 33.27 40.60 -10.24
C VAL A 273 33.01 39.09 -10.15
N ALA A 274 34.04 38.28 -10.43
CA ALA A 274 33.92 36.82 -10.30
C ALA A 274 33.60 36.39 -8.85
N TYR A 275 34.19 37.06 -7.88
CA TYR A 275 33.98 36.76 -6.46
C TYR A 275 32.55 37.07 -6.01
N VAL A 276 31.97 38.17 -6.49
CA VAL A 276 30.55 38.51 -6.26
C VAL A 276 29.61 37.46 -6.85
N GLU A 277 29.89 36.98 -8.07
CA GLU A 277 29.09 35.91 -8.69
C GLU A 277 29.20 34.60 -7.91
N TYR A 278 30.40 34.19 -7.47
CA TYR A 278 30.54 33.02 -6.60
C TYR A 278 29.79 33.18 -5.28
N SER A 279 29.73 34.37 -4.71
CA SER A 279 29.00 34.62 -3.44
C SER A 279 27.47 34.43 -3.60
N ARG A 280 26.93 34.78 -4.77
CA ARG A 280 25.52 34.56 -5.07
C ARG A 280 25.20 33.06 -5.11
N ASN A 281 26.12 32.25 -5.64
CA ASN A 281 26.00 30.80 -5.69
C ASN A 281 26.08 30.13 -4.31
N CYS A 282 26.50 30.82 -3.24
CA CYS A 282 26.45 30.33 -1.86
C CYS A 282 25.04 30.38 -1.24
N THR A 283 24.14 31.20 -1.76
CA THR A 283 22.83 31.46 -1.12
C THR A 283 21.86 30.28 -1.30
N TRP A 284 21.75 29.76 -2.52
CA TRP A 284 20.83 28.66 -2.84
C TRP A 284 21.03 27.37 -1.99
N PRO A 285 22.27 26.87 -1.77
CA PRO A 285 22.53 25.74 -0.88
C PRO A 285 22.01 25.94 0.55
N MET A 286 22.12 27.18 1.07
CA MET A 286 21.66 27.48 2.43
C MET A 286 20.13 27.40 2.57
N GLU A 287 19.40 27.81 1.54
CA GLU A 287 17.93 27.77 1.52
C GLU A 287 17.39 26.32 1.43
N MET A 288 18.13 25.43 0.76
CA MET A 288 17.70 24.03 0.53
C MET A 288 17.95 23.11 1.74
N MET A 289 18.88 23.42 2.61
CA MET A 289 19.32 22.52 3.70
C MET A 289 18.17 22.06 4.60
N GLY A 290 17.30 22.99 5.05
CA GLY A 290 16.20 22.65 5.96
C GLY A 290 15.18 21.69 5.32
N TRP A 291 14.78 21.98 4.09
CA TRP A 291 13.81 21.15 3.36
C TRP A 291 14.35 19.74 3.06
N LEU A 292 15.60 19.63 2.61
CA LEU A 292 16.25 18.35 2.31
C LEU A 292 16.35 17.44 3.54
N THR A 293 16.61 18.01 4.71
CA THR A 293 16.70 17.25 5.97
C THR A 293 15.36 16.62 6.32
N ASN A 294 14.27 17.39 6.23
CA ASN A 294 12.91 16.90 6.51
C ASN A 294 12.51 15.74 5.58
N ASP A 295 12.70 15.91 4.28
CA ASP A 295 12.34 14.87 3.29
C ASP A 295 13.16 13.60 3.47
N LEU A 296 14.46 13.73 3.78
CA LEU A 296 15.32 12.58 4.06
C LEU A 296 14.87 11.84 5.33
N SER A 297 14.54 12.58 6.39
CA SER A 297 14.03 12.01 7.65
C SER A 297 12.72 11.26 7.43
N SER A 298 11.81 11.85 6.65
CA SER A 298 10.54 11.21 6.26
C SER A 298 10.77 9.91 5.47
N ALA A 299 11.70 9.90 4.52
CA ALA A 299 12.04 8.70 3.76
C ALA A 299 12.67 7.59 4.64
N VAL A 300 13.52 7.97 5.60
CA VAL A 300 14.11 7.02 6.57
C VAL A 300 13.01 6.41 7.45
N ALA A 301 12.04 7.20 7.91
CA ALA A 301 10.90 6.72 8.67
C ALA A 301 10.05 5.74 7.83
N SER A 302 9.74 6.09 6.58
CA SER A 302 9.01 5.23 5.63
C SER A 302 9.74 3.92 5.36
N TYR A 303 11.07 3.96 5.18
CA TYR A 303 11.88 2.76 5.02
C TYR A 303 11.81 1.82 6.25
N LYS A 304 11.84 2.37 7.47
CA LYS A 304 11.68 1.57 8.70
C LYS A 304 10.32 0.89 8.76
N LYS A 305 9.24 1.56 8.33
CA LYS A 305 7.89 0.99 8.29
C LYS A 305 7.80 -0.16 7.29
N ILE A 306 8.28 0.03 6.05
CA ILE A 306 8.32 -1.03 5.03
C ILE A 306 9.19 -2.20 5.48
N LYS A 307 10.34 -1.92 6.13
CA LYS A 307 11.22 -2.96 6.66
C LYS A 307 10.50 -3.85 7.67
N LYS A 308 9.67 -3.30 8.57
CA LYS A 308 8.87 -4.07 9.53
C LYS A 308 7.95 -5.08 8.83
N ILE A 309 7.31 -4.70 7.71
CA ILE A 309 6.46 -5.61 6.94
C ILE A 309 7.29 -6.79 6.39
N TYR A 310 8.47 -6.53 5.86
CA TYR A 310 9.34 -7.59 5.36
C TYR A 310 9.93 -8.50 6.47
N GLU A 311 9.95 -8.06 7.72
CA GLU A 311 10.38 -8.86 8.86
C GLU A 311 9.31 -9.87 9.30
N VAL A 312 8.04 -9.62 8.92
CA VAL A 312 6.95 -10.57 9.15
C VAL A 312 7.13 -11.76 8.21
N LYS A 313 7.21 -12.93 8.79
CA LYS A 313 7.27 -14.20 8.03
C LYS A 313 5.87 -14.78 7.94
N PRO A 314 5.53 -15.44 6.83
CA PRO A 314 4.31 -16.22 6.76
C PRO A 314 4.29 -17.28 7.88
N GLU A 315 3.20 -17.34 8.65
CA GLU A 315 3.01 -18.38 9.66
C GLU A 315 2.69 -19.74 9.00
N ILE A 316 2.09 -19.68 7.81
CA ILE A 316 1.64 -20.84 7.06
C ILE A 316 2.39 -20.90 5.74
N GLU A 317 3.24 -21.90 5.62
CA GLU A 317 4.04 -22.20 4.43
C GLU A 317 3.92 -23.68 4.05
N ASP A 318 4.28 -24.00 2.82
CA ASP A 318 4.40 -25.38 2.40
C ASP A 318 5.50 -26.10 3.21
N SER A 319 5.22 -27.31 3.67
CA SER A 319 6.21 -28.11 4.37
C SER A 319 7.37 -28.51 3.42
N ARG A 320 8.56 -28.79 3.97
CA ARG A 320 9.69 -29.24 3.15
C ARG A 320 9.42 -30.58 2.43
N ASN A 321 8.54 -31.41 2.99
CA ASN A 321 8.16 -32.70 2.44
C ASN A 321 6.69 -32.67 2.02
N VAL A 322 6.40 -31.95 0.94
CA VAL A 322 5.04 -31.85 0.38
C VAL A 322 4.66 -33.18 -0.27
N VAL A 323 3.50 -33.69 0.10
CA VAL A 323 2.84 -34.81 -0.58
C VAL A 323 1.94 -34.24 -1.68
N THR A 324 2.08 -34.76 -2.87
CA THR A 324 1.16 -34.47 -4.00
C THR A 324 0.20 -35.63 -4.13
N LEU A 325 -1.09 -35.33 -4.10
CA LEU A 325 -2.15 -36.31 -4.37
C LEU A 325 -2.38 -36.34 -5.87
N ASP A 326 -2.27 -37.52 -6.49
CA ASP A 326 -2.52 -37.68 -7.93
C ASP A 326 -3.98 -37.37 -8.28
N HIS A 327 -4.90 -37.79 -7.42
CA HIS A 327 -6.32 -37.51 -7.50
C HIS A 327 -6.86 -37.12 -6.12
N VAL A 328 -7.74 -36.13 -6.06
CA VAL A 328 -8.41 -35.72 -4.83
C VAL A 328 -9.87 -36.13 -4.95
N SER A 329 -10.28 -37.14 -4.16
CA SER A 329 -11.66 -37.62 -4.10
C SER A 329 -12.57 -36.70 -3.29
N GLY A 330 -12.00 -36.02 -2.29
CA GLY A 330 -12.73 -35.06 -1.47
C GLY A 330 -13.25 -35.62 -0.15
N ASN A 331 -12.65 -36.70 0.39
CA ASN A 331 -12.94 -37.13 1.75
C ASN A 331 -12.30 -36.19 2.76
N VAL A 332 -13.10 -35.57 3.61
CA VAL A 332 -12.66 -34.60 4.64
C VAL A 332 -12.83 -35.24 6.01
N GLU A 333 -11.79 -35.17 6.83
CA GLU A 333 -11.80 -35.66 8.21
C GLU A 333 -11.23 -34.60 9.16
N PHE A 334 -11.96 -34.30 10.21
CA PHE A 334 -11.51 -33.53 11.37
C PHE A 334 -11.33 -34.52 12.52
N ASP A 335 -10.11 -34.62 13.05
CA ASP A 335 -9.72 -35.59 14.06
C ASP A 335 -9.24 -34.86 15.30
N HIS A 336 -10.10 -34.76 16.33
CA HIS A 336 -9.88 -34.09 17.61
C HIS A 336 -9.33 -32.66 17.46
N VAL A 337 -9.90 -31.87 16.54
CA VAL A 337 -9.44 -30.54 16.20
C VAL A 337 -9.80 -29.54 17.27
N SER A 338 -8.79 -28.87 17.81
CA SER A 338 -8.93 -27.71 18.67
C SER A 338 -8.22 -26.50 18.05
N PHE A 339 -8.81 -25.33 18.23
CA PHE A 339 -8.25 -24.07 17.71
C PHE A 339 -8.36 -22.94 18.72
N LYS A 340 -7.23 -22.25 18.94
CA LYS A 340 -7.12 -21.05 19.76
C LYS A 340 -6.65 -19.88 18.91
N LEU A 341 -7.31 -18.74 19.10
CA LEU A 341 -6.90 -17.47 18.50
C LEU A 341 -6.73 -16.45 19.62
N ASP A 342 -5.58 -15.80 19.71
CA ASP A 342 -5.23 -14.81 20.74
C ASP A 342 -5.50 -15.28 22.18
N GLY A 343 -5.18 -16.56 22.44
CA GLY A 343 -5.41 -17.18 23.75
C GLY A 343 -6.84 -17.61 24.03
N LYS A 344 -7.81 -17.24 23.19
CA LYS A 344 -9.22 -17.62 23.32
C LYS A 344 -9.48 -18.93 22.59
N GLN A 345 -10.13 -19.89 23.28
CA GLN A 345 -10.58 -21.15 22.66
C GLN A 345 -11.76 -20.86 21.73
N ILE A 346 -11.62 -21.22 20.44
CA ILE A 346 -12.65 -21.05 19.43
C ILE A 346 -13.31 -22.38 19.09
N LEU A 347 -12.49 -23.43 18.91
CA LEU A 347 -12.96 -24.81 18.67
C LEU A 347 -12.31 -25.74 19.69
N SER A 348 -13.07 -26.69 20.23
CA SER A 348 -12.63 -27.69 21.21
C SER A 348 -13.07 -29.07 20.80
N ASP A 349 -12.10 -29.94 20.51
CA ASP A 349 -12.34 -31.37 20.28
C ASP A 349 -13.38 -31.65 19.18
N ILE A 350 -13.25 -31.02 18.05
CA ILE A 350 -14.13 -31.19 16.89
C ILE A 350 -13.69 -32.43 16.12
N SER A 351 -14.60 -33.43 16.02
CA SER A 351 -14.37 -34.68 15.28
C SER A 351 -15.57 -35.04 14.40
N PHE A 352 -15.32 -35.06 13.10
CA PHE A 352 -16.30 -35.53 12.10
C PHE A 352 -15.60 -35.98 10.82
N SER A 353 -16.31 -36.73 9.98
CA SER A 353 -15.81 -37.10 8.65
C SER A 353 -16.94 -37.00 7.61
N VAL A 354 -16.57 -36.48 6.42
CA VAL A 354 -17.49 -36.38 5.27
C VAL A 354 -16.85 -37.15 4.13
N LYS A 355 -17.57 -38.15 3.63
CA LYS A 355 -17.11 -38.95 2.49
C LYS A 355 -17.38 -38.24 1.18
N GLU A 356 -16.65 -38.63 0.13
CA GLU A 356 -16.85 -38.19 -1.24
C GLU A 356 -18.34 -38.18 -1.62
N GLY A 357 -18.78 -37.08 -2.23
CA GLY A 357 -20.15 -36.88 -2.71
C GLY A 357 -21.21 -36.63 -1.62
N LYS A 358 -20.85 -36.75 -0.33
CA LYS A 358 -21.76 -36.53 0.79
C LYS A 358 -21.87 -35.06 1.17
N THR A 359 -23.00 -34.73 1.81
CA THR A 359 -23.30 -33.38 2.28
C THR A 359 -23.31 -33.34 3.81
N LEU A 360 -22.46 -32.46 4.39
CA LEU A 360 -22.50 -32.13 5.81
C LEU A 360 -23.15 -30.76 6.02
N GLY A 361 -24.19 -30.70 6.82
CA GLY A 361 -24.77 -29.47 7.32
C GLY A 361 -24.13 -29.05 8.64
N ILE A 362 -23.77 -27.77 8.79
CA ILE A 362 -23.24 -27.22 10.04
C ILE A 362 -24.16 -26.10 10.49
N MET A 363 -24.74 -26.23 11.67
CA MET A 363 -25.59 -25.23 12.30
C MET A 363 -25.05 -24.80 13.67
N GLY A 364 -25.64 -23.75 14.23
CA GLY A 364 -25.29 -23.22 15.56
C GLY A 364 -25.45 -21.72 15.66
N ALA A 365 -25.38 -21.19 16.85
CA ALA A 365 -25.51 -19.76 17.11
C ALA A 365 -24.35 -18.97 16.48
N THR A 366 -24.54 -17.66 16.31
CA THR A 366 -23.46 -16.76 15.89
C THR A 366 -22.32 -16.82 16.92
N GLY A 367 -21.08 -16.91 16.45
CA GLY A 367 -19.90 -17.04 17.31
C GLY A 367 -19.61 -18.48 17.80
N SER A 368 -20.38 -19.51 17.41
CA SER A 368 -20.12 -20.90 17.82
C SER A 368 -18.92 -21.57 17.15
N GLY A 369 -18.21 -20.87 16.22
CA GLY A 369 -17.00 -21.39 15.56
C GLY A 369 -17.22 -21.98 14.16
N LYS A 370 -18.40 -21.86 13.55
CA LYS A 370 -18.73 -22.43 12.24
C LYS A 370 -17.75 -22.03 11.13
N SER A 371 -17.51 -20.73 10.94
CA SER A 371 -16.58 -20.23 9.91
C SER A 371 -15.12 -20.61 10.21
N SER A 372 -14.78 -20.88 11.48
CA SER A 372 -13.43 -21.36 11.84
C SER A 372 -13.15 -22.77 11.28
N ILE A 373 -14.17 -23.62 11.13
CA ILE A 373 -14.04 -24.92 10.45
C ILE A 373 -13.59 -24.72 9.00
N ILE A 374 -14.18 -23.75 8.29
CA ILE A 374 -13.80 -23.42 6.91
C ILE A 374 -12.36 -22.91 6.87
N ASN A 375 -11.99 -22.03 7.81
CA ASN A 375 -10.65 -21.46 7.89
C ASN A 375 -9.59 -22.55 8.12
N MET A 376 -9.90 -23.58 8.92
CA MET A 376 -9.03 -24.74 9.10
C MET A 376 -8.92 -25.57 7.82
N LEU A 377 -10.03 -25.84 7.14
CA LEU A 377 -10.06 -26.65 5.91
C LEU A 377 -9.25 -25.98 4.77
N HIS A 378 -9.33 -24.65 4.64
CA HIS A 378 -8.53 -23.89 3.66
C HIS A 378 -7.09 -23.63 4.13
N ARG A 379 -6.77 -24.05 5.36
CA ARG A 379 -5.50 -23.79 6.00
C ARG A 379 -5.16 -22.29 5.96
N PHE A 380 -6.14 -21.44 6.34
CA PHE A 380 -5.90 -20.03 6.64
C PHE A 380 -5.27 -19.89 8.04
N TYR A 381 -5.55 -20.86 8.90
CA TYR A 381 -4.95 -21.08 10.20
C TYR A 381 -4.65 -22.57 10.38
N ASP A 382 -3.60 -22.90 11.09
CA ASP A 382 -3.31 -24.27 11.51
C ASP A 382 -4.04 -24.61 12.80
N THR A 383 -4.39 -25.90 13.01
CA THR A 383 -5.00 -26.39 14.25
C THR A 383 -4.03 -26.27 15.41
N THR A 384 -4.53 -25.94 16.61
CA THR A 384 -3.72 -25.95 17.83
C THR A 384 -3.46 -27.39 18.30
N GLU A 385 -4.49 -28.24 18.21
CA GLU A 385 -4.43 -29.67 18.52
C GLU A 385 -5.25 -30.44 17.49
N GLY A 386 -4.93 -31.72 17.31
CA GLY A 386 -5.58 -32.58 16.33
C GLY A 386 -5.09 -32.37 14.91
N SER A 387 -5.82 -32.90 13.95
CA SER A 387 -5.49 -32.80 12.52
C SER A 387 -6.72 -32.71 11.64
N VAL A 388 -6.59 -31.94 10.54
CA VAL A 388 -7.53 -31.97 9.42
C VAL A 388 -6.88 -32.78 8.30
N ARG A 389 -7.63 -33.74 7.74
CA ARG A 389 -7.13 -34.61 6.68
C ARG A 389 -8.00 -34.48 5.43
N LEU A 390 -7.35 -34.55 4.30
CA LEU A 390 -7.95 -34.64 2.97
C LEU A 390 -7.52 -35.98 2.35
N ASP A 391 -8.46 -36.84 2.04
CA ASP A 391 -8.23 -38.23 1.55
C ASP A 391 -7.21 -39.00 2.41
N GLY A 392 -7.32 -38.87 3.74
CA GLY A 392 -6.46 -39.48 4.73
C GLY A 392 -5.08 -38.83 4.94
N VAL A 393 -4.74 -37.79 4.16
CA VAL A 393 -3.48 -37.05 4.29
C VAL A 393 -3.70 -35.76 5.06
N ASP A 394 -2.88 -35.51 6.09
CA ASP A 394 -2.91 -34.26 6.85
C ASP A 394 -2.67 -33.06 5.90
N ILE A 395 -3.56 -32.07 5.93
CA ILE A 395 -3.50 -30.90 5.04
C ILE A 395 -2.20 -30.08 5.20
N ARG A 396 -1.50 -30.20 6.33
CA ARG A 396 -0.19 -29.58 6.57
C ARG A 396 0.93 -30.18 5.71
N LYS A 397 0.70 -31.39 5.17
CA LYS A 397 1.63 -32.09 4.27
C LYS A 397 1.28 -31.91 2.79
N ILE A 398 0.11 -31.39 2.47
CA ILE A 398 -0.34 -31.10 1.10
C ILE A 398 0.12 -29.67 0.74
N SER A 399 0.50 -29.42 -0.53
CA SER A 399 0.82 -28.06 -0.95
C SER A 399 -0.40 -27.15 -0.83
N LEU A 400 -0.21 -25.92 -0.33
CA LEU A 400 -1.28 -24.93 -0.21
C LEU A 400 -1.99 -24.71 -1.55
N ARG A 401 -1.25 -24.76 -2.64
CA ARG A 401 -1.81 -24.62 -3.99
C ARG A 401 -2.77 -25.76 -4.34
N GLN A 402 -2.39 -27.00 -4.05
CA GLN A 402 -3.26 -28.16 -4.32
C GLN A 402 -4.46 -28.15 -3.38
N LEU A 403 -4.26 -27.99 -2.07
CA LEU A 403 -5.34 -27.91 -1.09
C LEU A 403 -6.38 -26.85 -1.49
N ARG A 404 -5.94 -25.63 -1.75
CA ARG A 404 -6.86 -24.53 -2.11
C ARG A 404 -7.49 -24.69 -3.49
N ARG A 405 -6.89 -25.44 -4.40
CA ARG A 405 -7.54 -25.83 -5.66
C ARG A 405 -8.63 -26.86 -5.45
N SER A 406 -8.45 -27.77 -4.51
CA SER A 406 -9.40 -28.85 -4.24
C SER A 406 -10.65 -28.40 -3.46
N VAL A 407 -10.64 -27.20 -2.88
CA VAL A 407 -11.77 -26.68 -2.11
C VAL A 407 -12.28 -25.37 -2.73
N ALA A 408 -13.51 -25.40 -3.25
CA ALA A 408 -14.23 -24.17 -3.61
C ALA A 408 -14.97 -23.63 -2.41
N VAL A 409 -15.06 -22.31 -2.26
CA VAL A 409 -15.76 -21.67 -1.15
C VAL A 409 -16.62 -20.51 -1.60
N VAL A 410 -17.83 -20.43 -1.06
CA VAL A 410 -18.67 -19.24 -1.08
C VAL A 410 -18.69 -18.69 0.34
N LEU A 411 -18.09 -17.54 0.52
CA LEU A 411 -17.97 -16.88 1.83
C LEU A 411 -19.24 -16.12 2.19
N GLN A 412 -19.51 -15.96 3.47
CA GLN A 412 -20.64 -15.21 4.01
C GLN A 412 -20.63 -13.76 3.50
N ASP A 413 -19.48 -13.08 3.61
CA ASP A 413 -19.28 -11.75 3.06
C ASP A 413 -18.83 -11.86 1.59
N VAL A 414 -19.74 -11.59 0.67
CA VAL A 414 -19.47 -11.69 -0.76
C VAL A 414 -18.61 -10.52 -1.22
N PHE A 415 -17.42 -10.85 -1.71
CA PHE A 415 -16.52 -9.88 -2.33
C PHE A 415 -16.47 -10.06 -3.85
N LEU A 416 -16.84 -9.00 -4.59
CA LEU A 416 -16.69 -8.94 -6.04
C LEU A 416 -15.62 -7.91 -6.40
N PHE A 417 -14.76 -8.28 -7.35
CA PHE A 417 -13.72 -7.38 -7.86
C PHE A 417 -14.32 -6.35 -8.82
N SER A 418 -13.71 -5.17 -8.88
CA SER A 418 -14.04 -4.14 -9.86
C SER A 418 -13.54 -4.58 -11.25
N ASP A 419 -14.32 -5.44 -11.88
CA ASP A 419 -14.04 -6.11 -13.15
C ASP A 419 -15.37 -6.55 -13.77
N THR A 420 -15.36 -7.17 -14.95
CA THR A 420 -16.58 -7.69 -15.57
C THR A 420 -17.19 -8.84 -14.74
N ILE A 421 -18.47 -9.13 -14.98
CA ILE A 421 -19.13 -10.30 -14.38
C ILE A 421 -18.40 -11.57 -14.83
N GLU A 422 -18.03 -11.65 -16.11
CA GLU A 422 -17.24 -12.75 -16.67
C GLU A 422 -15.98 -13.00 -15.87
N GLU A 423 -15.10 -11.97 -15.68
CA GLU A 423 -13.85 -12.10 -14.95
C GLU A 423 -14.04 -12.44 -13.47
N ASN A 424 -15.14 -11.96 -12.87
CA ASN A 424 -15.51 -12.36 -11.52
C ASN A 424 -15.86 -13.85 -11.40
N ILE A 425 -16.54 -14.43 -12.39
CA ILE A 425 -16.85 -15.87 -12.42
C ILE A 425 -15.60 -16.68 -12.79
N LYS A 426 -14.83 -16.25 -13.79
CA LYS A 426 -13.56 -16.86 -14.22
C LYS A 426 -12.52 -16.98 -13.10
N MET A 427 -12.63 -16.17 -12.04
CA MET A 427 -11.69 -16.24 -10.93
C MET A 427 -11.60 -17.65 -10.32
N GLY A 428 -12.64 -18.46 -10.43
CA GLY A 428 -12.62 -19.87 -10.02
C GLY A 428 -11.59 -20.71 -10.81
N ASN A 429 -11.43 -20.45 -12.12
CA ASN A 429 -10.49 -21.16 -13.00
C ASN A 429 -10.04 -20.28 -14.19
N ARG A 430 -9.29 -19.22 -13.92
CA ARG A 430 -8.92 -18.14 -14.87
C ARG A 430 -8.25 -18.57 -16.19
N SER A 431 -7.54 -19.70 -16.19
CA SER A 431 -6.61 -19.98 -17.31
C SER A 431 -7.21 -20.78 -18.47
N THR A 432 -8.36 -21.41 -18.31
CA THR A 432 -8.89 -22.39 -19.28
C THR A 432 -10.37 -22.27 -19.59
N MET A 433 -11.12 -21.44 -18.85
CA MET A 433 -12.58 -21.38 -18.93
C MET A 433 -13.06 -20.65 -20.18
N GLN A 434 -13.93 -21.32 -20.94
CA GLN A 434 -14.61 -20.76 -22.10
C GLN A 434 -15.94 -20.10 -21.70
N MET A 435 -16.48 -19.23 -22.57
CA MET A 435 -17.72 -18.50 -22.31
C MET A 435 -18.90 -19.45 -22.03
N ASP A 436 -18.95 -20.60 -22.67
CA ASP A 436 -20.03 -21.59 -22.45
C ASP A 436 -20.00 -22.19 -21.03
N GLU A 437 -18.79 -22.40 -20.48
CA GLU A 437 -18.62 -22.87 -19.10
C GLU A 437 -19.03 -21.78 -18.10
N ILE A 438 -18.74 -20.51 -18.40
CA ILE A 438 -19.16 -19.36 -17.58
C ILE A 438 -20.67 -19.26 -17.55
N LYS A 439 -21.33 -19.35 -18.72
CA LYS A 439 -22.79 -19.35 -18.84
C LYS A 439 -23.40 -20.51 -18.10
N SER A 440 -22.83 -21.71 -18.20
CA SER A 440 -23.28 -22.90 -17.48
C SER A 440 -23.18 -22.71 -15.96
N ALA A 441 -22.04 -22.18 -15.46
CA ALA A 441 -21.87 -21.89 -14.04
C ALA A 441 -22.85 -20.79 -13.55
N ALA A 442 -23.08 -19.76 -14.35
CA ALA A 442 -24.06 -18.71 -14.07
C ALA A 442 -25.49 -19.26 -14.05
N ALA A 443 -25.86 -20.14 -14.98
CA ALA A 443 -27.17 -20.80 -15.01
C ALA A 443 -27.35 -21.68 -13.77
N SER A 444 -26.35 -22.48 -13.43
CA SER A 444 -26.33 -23.33 -12.23
C SER A 444 -26.50 -22.54 -10.93
N ALA A 445 -26.04 -21.30 -10.89
CA ALA A 445 -26.19 -20.38 -9.76
C ALA A 445 -27.43 -19.47 -9.87
N GLN A 446 -28.33 -19.72 -10.84
CA GLN A 446 -29.51 -18.88 -11.12
C GLN A 446 -29.14 -17.39 -11.41
N ALA A 447 -27.94 -17.16 -11.94
CA ALA A 447 -27.44 -15.81 -12.24
C ALA A 447 -27.73 -15.36 -13.68
N SER A 448 -27.85 -16.26 -14.65
CA SER A 448 -28.06 -15.96 -16.07
C SER A 448 -29.27 -15.05 -16.30
N SER A 449 -30.38 -15.32 -15.59
CA SER A 449 -31.67 -14.60 -15.76
C SER A 449 -31.57 -13.10 -15.55
N PHE A 450 -30.70 -12.62 -14.69
CA PHE A 450 -30.51 -11.18 -14.48
C PHE A 450 -29.30 -10.64 -15.27
N ILE A 451 -28.24 -11.46 -15.48
CA ILE A 451 -27.07 -11.06 -16.26
C ILE A 451 -27.47 -10.74 -17.71
N GLU A 452 -28.28 -11.61 -18.33
CA GLU A 452 -28.72 -11.46 -19.72
C GLU A 452 -29.66 -10.27 -19.94
N LYS A 453 -30.23 -9.71 -18.86
CA LYS A 453 -31.05 -8.48 -18.90
C LYS A 453 -30.23 -7.20 -18.78
N MET A 454 -28.94 -7.29 -18.49
CA MET A 454 -28.04 -6.14 -18.44
C MET A 454 -27.61 -5.76 -19.87
N ASP A 455 -27.38 -4.48 -20.12
CA ASP A 455 -27.04 -3.95 -21.45
C ASP A 455 -25.79 -4.63 -22.03
N GLU A 456 -24.75 -4.83 -21.20
CA GLU A 456 -23.48 -5.46 -21.60
C GLU A 456 -23.37 -6.93 -21.12
N GLN A 457 -24.43 -7.49 -20.55
CA GLN A 457 -24.48 -8.89 -20.10
C GLN A 457 -23.27 -9.30 -19.24
N TYR A 458 -22.52 -10.33 -19.66
CA TYR A 458 -21.34 -10.83 -18.95
C TYR A 458 -20.16 -9.84 -18.95
N GLU A 459 -20.11 -8.93 -19.94
CA GLU A 459 -19.10 -7.87 -20.03
C GLU A 459 -19.43 -6.67 -19.11
N THR A 460 -20.57 -6.67 -18.44
CA THR A 460 -20.95 -5.62 -17.50
C THR A 460 -19.90 -5.46 -16.41
N VAL A 461 -19.28 -4.28 -16.33
CA VAL A 461 -18.30 -3.94 -15.30
C VAL A 461 -19.00 -3.69 -13.97
N ILE A 462 -18.60 -4.41 -12.96
CA ILE A 462 -19.10 -4.29 -11.58
C ILE A 462 -18.24 -3.26 -10.85
N GLY A 463 -18.88 -2.30 -10.15
CA GLY A 463 -18.19 -1.37 -9.29
C GLY A 463 -17.54 -2.04 -8.07
N GLU A 464 -16.72 -1.27 -7.33
CA GLU A 464 -16.01 -1.76 -6.14
C GLU A 464 -16.98 -2.48 -5.18
N ARG A 465 -16.59 -3.68 -4.73
CA ARG A 465 -17.40 -4.56 -3.87
C ARG A 465 -18.80 -4.84 -4.41
N GLY A 466 -18.97 -4.80 -5.73
CA GLY A 466 -20.26 -5.10 -6.37
C GLY A 466 -21.27 -3.96 -6.29
N VAL A 467 -20.83 -2.70 -6.23
CA VAL A 467 -21.74 -1.55 -6.32
C VAL A 467 -22.57 -1.65 -7.60
N GLY A 468 -23.88 -1.44 -7.48
CA GLY A 468 -24.86 -1.60 -8.57
C GLY A 468 -25.62 -2.93 -8.57
N LEU A 469 -25.18 -3.93 -7.78
CA LEU A 469 -25.87 -5.21 -7.65
C LEU A 469 -26.61 -5.34 -6.32
N SER A 470 -27.76 -6.02 -6.33
CA SER A 470 -28.45 -6.42 -5.09
C SER A 470 -27.67 -7.50 -4.34
N GLY A 471 -27.92 -7.66 -3.02
CA GLY A 471 -27.28 -8.70 -2.20
C GLY A 471 -27.43 -10.10 -2.81
N GLY A 472 -28.62 -10.48 -3.25
CA GLY A 472 -28.89 -11.76 -3.88
C GLY A 472 -28.19 -11.94 -5.25
N GLN A 473 -28.02 -10.87 -6.04
CA GLN A 473 -27.24 -10.91 -7.28
C GLN A 473 -25.76 -11.17 -6.99
N LYS A 474 -25.19 -10.47 -5.99
CA LYS A 474 -23.81 -10.71 -5.56
C LYS A 474 -23.58 -12.14 -5.10
N GLN A 475 -24.49 -12.69 -4.28
CA GLN A 475 -24.42 -14.07 -3.82
C GLN A 475 -24.45 -15.06 -5.00
N ARG A 476 -25.36 -14.88 -5.97
CA ARG A 476 -25.46 -15.76 -7.15
C ARG A 476 -24.18 -15.72 -8.01
N ILE A 477 -23.55 -14.55 -8.21
CA ILE A 477 -22.26 -14.46 -8.90
C ILE A 477 -21.15 -15.19 -8.11
N SER A 478 -21.16 -15.07 -6.77
CA SER A 478 -20.18 -15.76 -5.92
C SER A 478 -20.38 -17.28 -5.96
N ILE A 479 -21.63 -17.76 -5.99
CA ILE A 479 -21.94 -19.19 -6.18
C ILE A 479 -21.49 -19.66 -7.57
N ALA A 480 -21.76 -18.88 -8.64
CA ALA A 480 -21.27 -19.19 -9.98
C ALA A 480 -19.74 -19.31 -10.02
N ARG A 481 -19.02 -18.39 -9.36
CA ARG A 481 -17.55 -18.44 -9.20
C ARG A 481 -17.08 -19.72 -8.52
N ALA A 482 -17.77 -20.17 -7.47
CA ALA A 482 -17.41 -21.40 -6.76
C ALA A 482 -17.69 -22.64 -7.60
N LEU A 483 -18.84 -22.71 -8.27
CA LEU A 483 -19.22 -23.81 -9.15
C LEU A 483 -18.29 -23.92 -10.36
N SER A 484 -17.88 -22.78 -10.94
CA SER A 484 -16.98 -22.74 -12.09
C SER A 484 -15.59 -23.32 -11.81
N LYS A 485 -15.22 -23.48 -10.55
CA LYS A 485 -13.94 -24.05 -10.14
C LYS A 485 -13.86 -25.57 -10.32
N HIS A 486 -14.99 -26.27 -10.40
CA HIS A 486 -15.08 -27.74 -10.51
C HIS A 486 -14.23 -28.47 -9.46
N SER A 487 -14.27 -28.01 -8.23
CA SER A 487 -13.49 -28.60 -7.13
C SER A 487 -14.20 -29.84 -6.55
N PRO A 488 -13.45 -30.85 -6.08
CA PRO A 488 -14.03 -32.04 -5.43
C PRO A 488 -14.72 -31.69 -4.10
N ILE A 489 -14.42 -30.54 -3.50
CA ILE A 489 -15.06 -30.06 -2.28
C ILE A 489 -15.66 -28.68 -2.52
N LEU A 490 -16.93 -28.49 -2.13
CA LEU A 490 -17.64 -27.23 -2.16
C LEU A 490 -18.06 -26.85 -0.74
N VAL A 491 -17.64 -25.68 -0.29
CA VAL A 491 -18.02 -25.11 1.01
C VAL A 491 -18.90 -23.90 0.79
N MET A 492 -20.02 -23.83 1.51
CA MET A 492 -20.96 -22.72 1.45
C MET A 492 -21.18 -22.16 2.86
N ASP A 493 -20.74 -20.91 3.11
CA ASP A 493 -20.89 -20.23 4.41
C ASP A 493 -22.01 -19.19 4.32
N ASP A 494 -23.18 -19.52 4.87
CA ASP A 494 -24.41 -18.70 4.90
C ASP A 494 -24.74 -18.00 3.55
N SER A 495 -24.40 -18.69 2.47
CA SER A 495 -24.34 -18.13 1.12
C SER A 495 -25.70 -18.05 0.41
N THR A 496 -26.80 -18.42 1.07
CA THR A 496 -28.18 -18.35 0.54
C THR A 496 -29.05 -17.36 1.34
N SER A 497 -28.52 -16.72 2.37
CA SER A 497 -29.29 -15.90 3.31
C SER A 497 -29.97 -14.67 2.68
N ALA A 498 -29.39 -14.09 1.61
CA ALA A 498 -29.97 -12.95 0.87
C ALA A 498 -30.80 -13.37 -0.36
N LEU A 499 -31.03 -14.67 -0.56
CA LEU A 499 -31.84 -15.20 -1.66
C LEU A 499 -33.31 -15.34 -1.25
N ASP A 500 -34.20 -15.19 -2.22
CA ASP A 500 -35.59 -15.60 -2.08
C ASP A 500 -35.73 -17.14 -2.09
N MET A 501 -36.82 -17.64 -1.57
CA MET A 501 -37.05 -19.08 -1.39
C MET A 501 -37.07 -19.88 -2.71
N GLU A 502 -37.51 -19.26 -3.80
CA GLU A 502 -37.55 -19.92 -5.10
C GLU A 502 -36.14 -20.12 -5.67
N THR A 503 -35.35 -19.04 -5.64
CA THR A 503 -33.93 -19.08 -6.04
C THR A 503 -33.11 -20.03 -5.16
N GLU A 504 -33.31 -19.99 -3.83
CA GLU A 504 -32.67 -20.94 -2.90
C GLU A 504 -33.00 -22.39 -3.25
N HIS A 505 -34.26 -22.70 -3.52
CA HIS A 505 -34.71 -24.05 -3.87
C HIS A 505 -34.05 -24.56 -5.18
N GLU A 506 -33.97 -23.72 -6.20
CA GLU A 506 -33.34 -24.12 -7.48
C GLU A 506 -31.82 -24.33 -7.32
N ILE A 507 -31.15 -23.50 -6.51
CA ILE A 507 -29.73 -23.70 -6.17
C ILE A 507 -29.55 -25.01 -5.40
N GLN A 508 -30.43 -25.33 -4.43
CA GLN A 508 -30.39 -26.61 -3.71
C GLN A 508 -30.55 -27.81 -4.65
N LYS A 509 -31.43 -27.74 -5.65
CA LYS A 509 -31.55 -28.79 -6.69
C LYS A 509 -30.22 -28.94 -7.45
N THR A 510 -29.60 -27.81 -7.83
CA THR A 510 -28.30 -27.85 -8.51
C THR A 510 -27.25 -28.52 -7.63
N LEU A 511 -27.15 -28.13 -6.35
CA LEU A 511 -26.20 -28.72 -5.40
C LEU A 511 -26.43 -30.24 -5.22
N ASN A 512 -27.69 -30.68 -5.17
CA ASN A 512 -28.04 -32.09 -5.05
C ASN A 512 -27.69 -32.89 -6.32
N SER A 513 -27.60 -32.26 -7.48
CA SER A 513 -27.16 -32.89 -8.73
C SER A 513 -25.64 -33.16 -8.78
N LEU A 514 -24.84 -32.47 -7.97
CA LEU A 514 -23.38 -32.65 -7.89
C LEU A 514 -23.04 -33.87 -7.03
N LYS A 515 -23.14 -35.07 -7.61
CA LYS A 515 -22.99 -36.35 -6.87
C LYS A 515 -21.55 -36.65 -6.47
N ASP A 516 -20.58 -36.21 -7.27
CA ASP A 516 -19.15 -36.49 -7.05
C ASP A 516 -18.47 -35.37 -6.24
N THR A 517 -19.23 -34.38 -5.79
CA THR A 517 -18.70 -33.23 -5.02
C THR A 517 -19.11 -33.36 -3.56
N THR A 518 -18.13 -33.35 -2.67
CA THR A 518 -18.37 -33.29 -1.23
C THR A 518 -18.81 -31.88 -0.85
N LYS A 519 -19.89 -31.74 -0.10
CA LYS A 519 -20.48 -30.45 0.25
C LYS A 519 -20.44 -30.22 1.76
N ILE A 520 -19.98 -29.04 2.18
CA ILE A 520 -20.07 -28.59 3.56
C ILE A 520 -20.86 -27.28 3.55
N ILE A 521 -22.08 -27.34 4.10
CA ILE A 521 -23.02 -26.21 4.10
C ILE A 521 -23.17 -25.68 5.52
N ILE A 522 -22.66 -24.47 5.74
CA ILE A 522 -22.90 -23.72 6.97
C ILE A 522 -24.11 -22.82 6.75
N ALA A 523 -25.11 -22.94 7.60
CA ALA A 523 -26.30 -22.12 7.49
C ALA A 523 -26.95 -21.81 8.83
N HIS A 524 -27.65 -20.67 8.85
CA HIS A 524 -28.57 -20.31 9.93
C HIS A 524 -30.00 -20.77 9.66
N ARG A 525 -30.34 -21.08 8.41
CA ARG A 525 -31.65 -21.58 8.01
C ARG A 525 -31.65 -23.10 7.90
N ILE A 526 -32.65 -23.72 8.47
CA ILE A 526 -32.81 -25.18 8.40
C ILE A 526 -33.07 -25.65 6.96
N SER A 527 -33.78 -24.84 6.13
CA SER A 527 -34.00 -25.12 4.71
C SER A 527 -32.72 -25.44 3.94
N ALA A 528 -31.63 -24.83 4.28
CA ALA A 528 -30.35 -25.01 3.60
C ALA A 528 -29.66 -26.35 3.94
N VAL A 529 -29.94 -26.95 5.09
CA VAL A 529 -29.23 -28.15 5.60
C VAL A 529 -30.14 -29.35 5.85
N CYS A 530 -31.47 -29.22 5.77
CA CYS A 530 -32.40 -30.31 6.09
C CYS A 530 -32.24 -31.55 5.18
N HIS A 531 -31.65 -31.40 4.00
CA HIS A 531 -31.36 -32.49 3.07
C HIS A 531 -29.92 -33.02 3.14
N ALA A 532 -29.14 -32.56 4.12
CA ALA A 532 -27.76 -33.04 4.30
C ALA A 532 -27.76 -34.50 4.80
N ASP A 533 -26.77 -35.30 4.36
CA ASP A 533 -26.57 -36.66 4.82
C ASP A 533 -26.31 -36.73 6.32
N GLU A 534 -25.67 -35.69 6.85
CA GLU A 534 -25.41 -35.51 8.27
C GLU A 534 -25.46 -34.02 8.62
N ILE A 535 -25.98 -33.70 9.80
CA ILE A 535 -26.02 -32.36 10.36
C ILE A 535 -25.29 -32.38 11.70
N ILE A 536 -24.39 -31.42 11.91
CA ILE A 536 -23.79 -31.14 13.22
C ILE A 536 -24.28 -29.78 13.73
N TYR A 537 -24.61 -29.71 15.01
CA TYR A 537 -24.98 -28.48 15.68
C TYR A 537 -23.87 -28.06 16.63
N LEU A 538 -23.28 -26.90 16.35
CA LEU A 538 -22.18 -26.35 17.15
C LEU A 538 -22.69 -25.41 18.25
N GLN A 539 -22.20 -25.62 19.46
CA GLN A 539 -22.40 -24.74 20.60
C GLN A 539 -21.09 -24.55 21.34
N ASP A 540 -20.71 -23.30 21.59
CA ASP A 540 -19.50 -22.93 22.35
C ASP A 540 -18.21 -23.64 21.86
N GLY A 541 -18.06 -23.75 20.54
CA GLY A 541 -16.90 -24.38 19.90
C GLY A 541 -16.87 -25.91 19.99
N ARG A 542 -17.97 -26.58 20.33
CA ARG A 542 -18.10 -28.04 20.41
C ARG A 542 -19.26 -28.54 19.59
N ILE A 543 -19.23 -29.80 19.17
CA ILE A 543 -20.37 -30.47 18.58
C ILE A 543 -21.33 -30.87 19.71
N ALA A 544 -22.44 -30.17 19.81
CA ALA A 544 -23.48 -30.47 20.81
C ALA A 544 -24.42 -31.55 20.36
N GLU A 545 -24.81 -31.56 19.07
CA GLU A 545 -25.71 -32.53 18.49
C GLU A 545 -25.21 -32.97 17.12
N ARG A 546 -25.54 -34.21 16.75
CA ARG A 546 -25.16 -34.83 15.49
C ARG A 546 -26.22 -35.84 15.07
N GLY A 547 -26.59 -35.87 13.79
CA GLY A 547 -27.54 -36.83 13.20
C GLY A 547 -28.12 -36.30 11.90
N THR A 548 -29.10 -37.05 11.33
CA THR A 548 -29.92 -36.59 10.20
C THR A 548 -30.98 -35.58 10.69
N HIS A 549 -31.63 -34.91 9.75
CA HIS A 549 -32.76 -34.01 10.05
C HIS A 549 -33.82 -34.65 10.94
N GLU A 550 -34.27 -35.88 10.57
CA GLU A 550 -35.30 -36.61 11.28
C GLU A 550 -34.85 -37.04 12.70
N GLU A 551 -33.60 -37.53 12.82
CA GLU A 551 -33.03 -37.92 14.11
C GLU A 551 -32.91 -36.74 15.07
N LEU A 552 -32.45 -35.57 14.58
CA LEU A 552 -32.30 -34.37 15.39
C LEU A 552 -33.64 -33.79 15.82
N LEU A 553 -34.67 -33.85 14.95
CA LEU A 553 -36.03 -33.48 15.34
C LEU A 553 -36.59 -34.38 16.42
N ALA A 554 -36.33 -35.71 16.31
CA ALA A 554 -36.79 -36.70 17.30
C ALA A 554 -36.12 -36.52 18.68
N LYS A 555 -34.83 -36.04 18.71
CA LYS A 555 -34.09 -35.76 19.94
C LYS A 555 -34.66 -34.58 20.76
N LYS A 556 -35.39 -33.66 20.12
CA LYS A 556 -35.98 -32.45 20.74
C LYS A 556 -34.93 -31.60 21.48
N GLY A 557 -33.75 -31.47 20.94
CA GLY A 557 -32.66 -30.68 21.47
C GLY A 557 -32.52 -29.30 20.77
N LEU A 558 -31.31 -28.79 20.72
CA LEU A 558 -31.00 -27.45 20.19
C LEU A 558 -31.41 -27.27 18.71
N TYR A 559 -31.23 -28.33 17.91
CA TYR A 559 -31.67 -28.32 16.54
C TYR A 559 -33.20 -28.23 16.42
N TYR A 560 -33.92 -28.98 17.26
CA TYR A 560 -35.38 -28.93 17.33
C TYR A 560 -35.87 -27.55 17.79
N ASP A 561 -35.24 -26.95 18.80
CA ASP A 561 -35.58 -25.61 19.27
C ASP A 561 -35.40 -24.57 18.17
N THR A 562 -34.33 -24.69 17.38
CA THR A 562 -34.08 -23.85 16.21
C THR A 562 -35.15 -24.06 15.13
N TYR A 563 -35.57 -25.32 14.91
CA TYR A 563 -36.64 -25.65 13.97
C TYR A 563 -37.98 -25.03 14.41
N MET A 564 -38.33 -25.19 15.68
CA MET A 564 -39.57 -24.60 16.22
C MET A 564 -39.53 -23.06 16.19
N ALA A 565 -38.39 -22.44 16.39
CA ALA A 565 -38.23 -21.00 16.28
C ALA A 565 -38.44 -20.51 14.83
N GLN A 566 -38.02 -21.28 13.83
CA GLN A 566 -38.15 -20.92 12.40
C GLN A 566 -39.53 -21.28 11.81
N TYR A 567 -40.11 -22.37 12.21
CA TYR A 567 -41.32 -22.93 11.59
C TYR A 567 -42.50 -23.14 12.55
N GLY A 568 -42.29 -23.08 13.87
CA GLY A 568 -43.33 -23.42 14.87
C GLY A 568 -44.57 -22.52 14.79
N GLY A 569 -44.44 -21.28 14.33
CA GLY A 569 -45.59 -20.41 14.06
C GLY A 569 -46.51 -20.86 12.94
N TYR A 570 -46.00 -21.63 11.96
CA TYR A 570 -46.80 -22.23 10.85
C TYR A 570 -47.44 -23.54 11.23
N LEU A 571 -46.94 -24.25 12.25
CA LEU A 571 -47.48 -25.51 12.73
C LEU A 571 -48.60 -25.31 13.77
N ALA A 572 -48.73 -24.11 14.33
CA ALA A 572 -49.73 -23.74 15.33
C ALA A 572 -50.97 -23.03 14.72
N SER A 573 -50.94 -22.70 13.43
CA SER A 573 -52.05 -22.16 12.64
C SER A 573 -52.67 -23.24 11.76
#